data_e1e69998c2d0e96f4de074845ca53e54
#
_entry.id   e1e69998c2d0e96f4de074845ca53e54
#
_cell.length_a   1.000
_cell.length_b   1.000
_cell.length_c   1.000
_cell.angle_alpha   90.00
_cell.angle_beta   90.00
_cell.angle_gamma   90.00
#
_symmetry.space_group_name_H-M   'P 1'
#
loop_
_entity.id
_entity.type
_entity.pdbx_description
1 polymer ?
#
loop_
_entity_poly.entity_id
_entity_poly.type
_entity_poly.pdbx_seq_one_letter_code
_entity_poly.pdbx_strand_id
1 'polypeptide(L)'
;LECLTGFGEAGRMTQFKDKSQKSGSDRTVVGLFTYPILQAADIMLYQANLVPVGEDQRQHIELTRDLGERFNSRFGKTLTVPEAFILKRGAKINDLQDPTAKMSKSSASAAGVIDILDSSDVNRKKIKSAVTDMGKEVRFDEKEKIGRAHV
;
A
#
# COMPACT_ATOMS: atom_id res chain seq x y z
N LEU A 1 -18.29 -12.38 -0.65
CA LEU A 1 -18.17 -10.98 -1.16
C LEU A 1 -18.08 -10.93 -2.69
N GLU A 2 -17.37 -11.86 -3.33
CA GLU A 2 -17.27 -11.89 -4.81
C GLU A 2 -18.64 -11.85 -5.50
N CYS A 3 -19.62 -12.59 -4.98
CA CYS A 3 -21.00 -12.59 -5.50
C CYS A 3 -21.76 -11.25 -5.33
N LEU A 4 -21.20 -10.33 -4.56
CA LEU A 4 -21.74 -8.98 -4.34
C LEU A 4 -20.93 -7.90 -5.06
N THR A 5 -19.78 -8.24 -5.63
CA THR A 5 -18.89 -7.31 -6.30
C THR A 5 -19.19 -7.26 -7.79
N GLY A 6 -19.45 -6.08 -8.32
CA GLY A 6 -19.62 -5.91 -9.76
C GLY A 6 -18.29 -6.11 -10.50
N PHE A 7 -18.31 -6.82 -11.63
CA PHE A 7 -17.11 -6.98 -12.48
C PHE A 7 -16.46 -5.65 -12.84
N GLY A 8 -17.28 -4.64 -13.17
CA GLY A 8 -16.78 -3.29 -13.46
C GLY A 8 -16.17 -2.56 -12.26
N GLU A 9 -16.57 -2.87 -11.02
CA GLU A 9 -15.95 -2.30 -9.81
C GLU A 9 -14.53 -2.85 -9.64
N ALA A 10 -14.38 -4.17 -9.67
CA ALA A 10 -13.08 -4.82 -9.59
C ALA A 10 -12.15 -4.37 -10.73
N GLY A 11 -12.66 -4.25 -11.96
CA GLY A 11 -11.91 -3.78 -13.13
C GLY A 11 -11.50 -2.30 -13.09
N ARG A 12 -12.14 -1.47 -12.26
CA ARG A 12 -11.76 -0.05 -12.08
C ARG A 12 -10.65 0.18 -11.07
N MET A 13 -10.26 -0.84 -10.30
CA MET A 13 -9.18 -0.72 -9.32
C MET A 13 -7.87 -0.28 -10.00
N THR A 14 -7.27 0.80 -9.51
CA THR A 14 -6.04 1.37 -10.10
C THR A 14 -4.89 0.37 -10.13
N GLN A 15 -4.70 -0.36 -9.05
CA GLN A 15 -3.66 -1.40 -8.97
C GLN A 15 -3.84 -2.51 -10.03
N PHE A 16 -5.08 -2.88 -10.34
CA PHE A 16 -5.37 -3.84 -11.41
C PHE A 16 -4.99 -3.27 -12.78
N LYS A 17 -5.41 -2.02 -13.06
CA LYS A 17 -5.11 -1.34 -14.33
C LYS A 17 -3.60 -1.19 -14.53
N ASP A 18 -2.89 -0.68 -13.53
CA ASP A 18 -1.45 -0.42 -13.61
C ASP A 18 -0.63 -1.70 -13.83
N LYS A 19 -0.98 -2.77 -13.11
CA LYS A 19 -0.26 -4.03 -13.20
C LYS A 19 -0.61 -4.82 -14.46
N SER A 20 -1.87 -4.82 -14.89
CA SER A 20 -2.30 -5.49 -16.12
C SER A 20 -1.69 -4.84 -17.36
N GLN A 21 -1.56 -3.51 -17.37
CA GLN A 21 -0.88 -2.80 -18.45
C GLN A 21 0.61 -3.14 -18.54
N LYS A 22 1.28 -3.25 -17.40
CA LYS A 22 2.73 -3.59 -17.35
C LYS A 22 3.02 -5.03 -17.73
N SER A 23 2.14 -5.97 -17.40
CA SER A 23 2.34 -7.41 -17.62
C SER A 23 1.81 -7.91 -18.97
N GLY A 24 0.96 -7.14 -19.64
CA GLY A 24 0.14 -7.57 -20.79
C GLY A 24 -1.07 -8.39 -20.35
N SER A 25 -2.17 -8.31 -21.11
CA SER A 25 -3.45 -8.95 -20.76
C SER A 25 -3.32 -10.46 -20.54
N ASP A 26 -2.51 -11.14 -21.37
CA ASP A 26 -2.37 -12.60 -21.39
C ASP A 26 -1.58 -13.18 -20.21
N ARG A 27 -0.86 -12.31 -19.46
CA ARG A 27 -0.10 -12.70 -18.27
C ARG A 27 -0.75 -12.24 -16.97
N THR A 28 -1.91 -11.63 -17.05
CA THR A 28 -2.64 -11.14 -15.88
C THR A 28 -3.41 -12.29 -15.24
N VAL A 29 -3.02 -12.65 -14.02
CA VAL A 29 -3.68 -13.73 -13.27
C VAL A 29 -4.96 -13.26 -12.61
N VAL A 30 -5.93 -14.17 -12.44
CA VAL A 30 -7.22 -13.90 -11.80
C VAL A 30 -7.04 -13.30 -10.40
N GLY A 31 -6.05 -13.78 -9.64
CA GLY A 31 -5.75 -13.24 -8.31
C GLY A 31 -5.46 -11.74 -8.29
N LEU A 32 -4.90 -11.17 -9.37
CA LEU A 32 -4.70 -9.73 -9.48
C LEU A 32 -6.03 -8.96 -9.59
N PHE A 33 -7.05 -9.58 -10.12
CA PHE A 33 -8.39 -9.01 -10.25
C PHE A 33 -9.19 -9.16 -8.95
N THR A 34 -9.02 -10.28 -8.23
CA THR A 34 -9.88 -10.63 -7.08
C THR A 34 -9.28 -10.30 -5.72
N TYR A 35 -7.95 -10.05 -5.61
CA TYR A 35 -7.33 -9.78 -4.31
C TYR A 35 -7.92 -8.59 -3.53
N PRO A 36 -8.45 -7.51 -4.14
CA PRO A 36 -9.08 -6.43 -3.37
C PRO A 36 -10.33 -6.89 -2.63
N ILE A 37 -11.05 -7.87 -3.19
CA ILE A 37 -12.24 -8.46 -2.58
C ILE A 37 -11.85 -9.41 -1.44
N LEU A 38 -10.74 -10.15 -1.61
CA LEU A 38 -10.17 -10.95 -0.53
C LEU A 38 -9.69 -10.06 0.62
N GLN A 39 -9.00 -8.97 0.32
CA GLN A 39 -8.59 -7.98 1.33
C GLN A 39 -9.80 -7.42 2.10
N ALA A 40 -10.89 -7.11 1.41
CA ALA A 40 -12.13 -6.67 2.03
C ALA A 40 -12.72 -7.75 2.97
N ALA A 41 -12.66 -9.01 2.56
CA ALA A 41 -13.11 -10.13 3.38
C ALA A 41 -12.26 -10.29 4.65
N ASP A 42 -10.93 -10.20 4.52
CA ASP A 42 -10.00 -10.29 5.63
C ASP A 42 -10.25 -9.19 6.68
N ILE A 43 -10.47 -7.95 6.24
CA ILE A 43 -10.76 -6.81 7.12
C ILE A 43 -12.10 -7.01 7.85
N MET A 44 -13.15 -7.36 7.10
CA MET A 44 -14.51 -7.46 7.66
C MET A 44 -14.71 -8.72 8.51
N LEU A 45 -13.92 -9.79 8.29
CA LEU A 45 -13.94 -10.99 9.12
C LEU A 45 -13.62 -10.68 10.59
N TYR A 46 -12.71 -9.75 10.82
CA TYR A 46 -12.32 -9.31 12.17
C TYR A 46 -13.14 -8.14 12.71
N GLN A 47 -14.17 -7.70 12.00
CA GLN A 47 -15.03 -6.58 12.42
C GLN A 47 -14.23 -5.31 12.74
N ALA A 48 -13.17 -5.04 11.97
CA ALA A 48 -12.28 -3.91 12.21
C ALA A 48 -13.01 -2.57 12.02
N ASN A 49 -12.87 -1.66 12.98
CA ASN A 49 -13.42 -0.29 12.88
C ASN A 49 -12.49 0.63 12.10
N LEU A 50 -11.17 0.48 12.32
CA LEU A 50 -10.12 1.30 11.71
C LEU A 50 -9.06 0.40 11.08
N VAL A 51 -8.62 0.75 9.89
CA VAL A 51 -7.59 0.03 9.16
C VAL A 51 -6.43 0.97 8.86
N PRO A 52 -5.28 0.83 9.54
CA PRO A 52 -4.10 1.64 9.26
C PRO A 52 -3.51 1.23 7.91
N VAL A 53 -3.50 2.18 6.98
CA VAL A 53 -3.04 1.95 5.60
C VAL A 53 -2.28 3.16 5.06
N GLY A 54 -1.46 2.92 4.04
CA GLY A 54 -0.90 3.98 3.21
C GLY A 54 -1.93 4.57 2.24
N GLU A 55 -1.63 5.73 1.69
CA GLU A 55 -2.54 6.42 0.75
C GLU A 55 -2.85 5.57 -0.50
N ASP A 56 -1.91 4.74 -0.93
CA ASP A 56 -2.08 3.81 -2.06
C ASP A 56 -3.13 2.71 -1.81
N GLN A 57 -3.57 2.51 -0.58
CA GLN A 57 -4.59 1.55 -0.18
C GLN A 57 -5.98 2.18 0.06
N ARG A 58 -6.11 3.49 -0.07
CA ARG A 58 -7.39 4.20 0.12
C ARG A 58 -8.52 3.56 -0.68
N GLN A 59 -8.29 3.34 -1.98
CA GLN A 59 -9.30 2.77 -2.86
C GLN A 59 -9.73 1.35 -2.46
N HIS A 60 -8.81 0.56 -1.89
CA HIS A 60 -9.16 -0.77 -1.36
C HIS A 60 -10.09 -0.69 -0.15
N ILE A 61 -9.87 0.29 0.74
CA ILE A 61 -10.75 0.49 1.90
C ILE A 61 -12.11 1.06 1.46
N GLU A 62 -12.16 1.93 0.45
CA GLU A 62 -13.42 2.40 -0.14
C GLU A 62 -14.23 1.23 -0.71
N LEU A 63 -13.61 0.34 -1.50
CA LEU A 63 -14.26 -0.88 -1.98
C LEU A 63 -14.74 -1.76 -0.81
N THR A 64 -13.94 -1.91 0.24
CA THR A 64 -14.31 -2.67 1.44
C THR A 64 -15.57 -2.10 2.09
N ARG A 65 -15.66 -0.78 2.22
CA ARG A 65 -16.82 -0.07 2.76
C ARG A 65 -18.07 -0.31 1.90
N ASP A 66 -17.96 -0.10 0.59
CA ASP A 66 -19.08 -0.30 -0.35
C ASP A 66 -19.62 -1.74 -0.29
N LEU A 67 -18.74 -2.72 -0.19
CA LEU A 67 -19.12 -4.13 -0.05
C LEU A 67 -19.76 -4.43 1.31
N GLY A 68 -19.27 -3.84 2.39
CA GLY A 68 -19.83 -3.97 3.73
C GLY A 68 -21.22 -3.35 3.83
N GLU A 69 -21.41 -2.16 3.28
CA GLU A 69 -22.71 -1.48 3.23
C GLU A 69 -23.71 -2.25 2.38
N ARG A 70 -23.29 -2.73 1.21
CA ARG A 70 -24.11 -3.56 0.32
C ARG A 70 -24.53 -4.88 0.98
N PHE A 71 -23.61 -5.53 1.67
CA PHE A 71 -23.90 -6.73 2.43
C PHE A 71 -24.93 -6.46 3.53
N ASN A 72 -24.71 -5.44 4.33
CA ASN A 72 -25.58 -5.05 5.43
C ASN A 72 -26.98 -4.64 4.94
N SER A 73 -27.07 -3.96 3.81
CA SER A 73 -28.34 -3.60 3.17
C SER A 73 -29.14 -4.83 2.73
N ARG A 74 -28.46 -5.87 2.25
CA ARG A 74 -29.14 -7.07 1.71
C ARG A 74 -29.47 -8.12 2.77
N PHE A 75 -28.60 -8.29 3.77
CA PHE A 75 -28.68 -9.39 4.74
C PHE A 75 -28.90 -8.92 6.18
N GLY A 76 -29.10 -7.63 6.40
CA GLY A 76 -29.17 -7.04 7.74
C GLY A 76 -27.79 -6.66 8.29
N LYS A 77 -27.79 -5.80 9.32
CA LYS A 77 -26.56 -5.26 9.94
C LYS A 77 -25.74 -6.39 10.58
N THR A 78 -24.72 -6.85 9.85
CA THR A 78 -23.88 -7.98 10.23
C THR A 78 -22.41 -7.60 10.27
N LEU A 79 -21.93 -6.83 9.29
CA LEU A 79 -20.53 -6.46 9.14
C LEU A 79 -20.27 -5.04 9.66
N THR A 80 -19.16 -4.85 10.35
CA THR A 80 -18.65 -3.52 10.68
C THR A 80 -18.08 -2.91 9.40
N VAL A 81 -18.53 -1.71 9.05
CA VAL A 81 -18.00 -0.94 7.92
C VAL A 81 -16.76 -0.18 8.40
N PRO A 82 -15.57 -0.50 7.92
CA PRO A 82 -14.33 0.05 8.45
C PRO A 82 -14.07 1.48 7.93
N GLU A 83 -13.18 2.19 8.61
CA GLU A 83 -12.62 3.45 8.14
C GLU A 83 -11.12 3.33 7.89
N ALA A 84 -10.63 4.04 6.86
CA ALA A 84 -9.20 4.12 6.60
C ALA A 84 -8.52 5.04 7.63
N PHE A 85 -7.49 4.55 8.31
CA PHE A 85 -6.63 5.36 9.14
C PHE A 85 -5.32 5.64 8.38
N ILE A 86 -5.28 6.79 7.70
CA ILE A 86 -4.13 7.20 6.89
C ILE A 86 -3.37 8.28 7.65
N LEU A 87 -2.13 7.99 7.99
CA LEU A 87 -1.25 8.95 8.63
C LEU A 87 -0.99 10.14 7.69
N LYS A 88 -1.15 11.35 8.20
CA LYS A 88 -0.85 12.57 7.44
C LYS A 88 0.63 12.71 7.09
N ARG A 89 1.51 12.14 7.92
CA ARG A 89 2.96 12.13 7.75
C ARG A 89 3.49 10.72 7.79
N GLY A 90 4.53 10.43 6.98
CA GLY A 90 5.13 9.10 6.94
C GLY A 90 4.29 8.02 6.24
N ALA A 91 3.21 8.40 5.54
CA ALA A 91 2.35 7.46 4.83
C ALA A 91 3.05 6.79 3.62
N LYS A 92 4.16 7.35 3.17
CA LYS A 92 5.00 6.80 2.09
C LYS A 92 6.46 6.81 2.53
N ILE A 93 7.10 5.65 2.48
CA ILE A 93 8.54 5.49 2.68
C ILE A 93 9.17 5.33 1.30
N ASN A 94 10.16 6.15 1.00
CA ASN A 94 10.85 6.14 -0.29
C ASN A 94 12.03 5.17 -0.28
N ASP A 95 12.42 4.73 -1.47
CA ASP A 95 13.61 3.91 -1.70
C ASP A 95 14.87 4.69 -1.27
N LEU A 96 15.82 4.01 -0.64
CA LEU A 96 17.03 4.66 -0.13
C LEU A 96 17.96 5.16 -1.23
N GLN A 97 17.90 4.56 -2.42
CA GLN A 97 18.74 4.92 -3.56
C GLN A 97 17.99 5.83 -4.55
N ASP A 98 16.66 5.81 -4.53
CA ASP A 98 15.80 6.67 -5.36
C ASP A 98 14.71 7.33 -4.51
N PRO A 99 14.92 8.56 -4.01
CA PRO A 99 13.94 9.28 -3.18
C PRO A 99 12.61 9.58 -3.88
N THR A 100 12.52 9.41 -5.19
CA THR A 100 11.29 9.63 -5.97
C THR A 100 10.41 8.38 -6.02
N ALA A 101 11.02 7.21 -5.88
CA ALA A 101 10.35 5.92 -5.89
C ALA A 101 9.88 5.51 -4.49
N LYS A 102 8.79 4.73 -4.40
CA LYS A 102 8.38 4.09 -3.15
C LYS A 102 9.30 2.90 -2.87
N MET A 103 9.73 2.73 -1.61
CA MET A 103 10.42 1.51 -1.17
C MET A 103 9.53 0.29 -1.43
N SER A 104 10.02 -0.68 -2.19
CA SER A 104 9.25 -1.85 -2.60
C SER A 104 10.15 -3.08 -2.66
N LYS A 105 9.60 -4.25 -2.31
CA LYS A 105 10.27 -5.55 -2.48
C LYS A 105 10.68 -5.83 -3.94
N SER A 106 10.01 -5.20 -4.90
CA SER A 106 10.32 -5.30 -6.33
C SER A 106 11.25 -4.20 -6.84
N SER A 107 11.92 -3.44 -5.95
CA SER A 107 12.93 -2.46 -6.34
C SER A 107 14.07 -3.13 -7.09
N ALA A 108 14.61 -2.41 -8.09
CA ALA A 108 15.71 -2.92 -8.93
C ALA A 108 17.01 -3.13 -8.13
N SER A 109 17.18 -2.43 -7.01
CA SER A 109 18.35 -2.51 -6.14
C SER A 109 17.97 -2.93 -4.72
N ALA A 110 18.60 -4.00 -4.23
CA ALA A 110 18.48 -4.41 -2.84
C ALA A 110 19.03 -3.36 -1.85
N ALA A 111 19.90 -2.46 -2.29
CA ALA A 111 20.45 -1.38 -1.46
C ALA A 111 19.41 -0.30 -1.13
N GLY A 112 18.36 -0.19 -1.94
CA GLY A 112 17.26 0.76 -1.74
C GLY A 112 16.21 0.33 -0.71
N VAL A 113 16.26 -0.92 -0.24
CA VAL A 113 15.21 -1.52 0.59
C VAL A 113 15.79 -2.02 1.91
N ILE A 114 15.14 -1.67 3.03
CA ILE A 114 15.40 -2.27 4.34
C ILE A 114 14.56 -3.55 4.45
N ASP A 115 15.21 -4.69 4.58
CA ASP A 115 14.53 -5.95 4.82
C ASP A 115 14.56 -6.31 6.31
N ILE A 116 13.46 -6.92 6.79
CA ILE A 116 13.36 -7.35 8.21
C ILE A 116 14.42 -8.40 8.58
N LEU A 117 14.84 -9.22 7.60
CA LEU A 117 15.83 -10.27 7.80
C LEU A 117 17.28 -9.78 7.63
N ASP A 118 17.48 -8.53 7.24
CA ASP A 118 18.82 -7.96 7.15
C ASP A 118 19.48 -7.85 8.53
N SER A 119 20.78 -8.16 8.60
CA SER A 119 21.55 -7.91 9.81
C SER A 119 21.74 -6.41 10.07
N SER A 120 22.02 -6.05 11.31
CA SER A 120 22.27 -4.65 11.71
C SER A 120 23.38 -4.00 10.89
N ASP A 121 24.42 -4.76 10.52
CA ASP A 121 25.53 -4.24 9.72
C ASP A 121 25.12 -3.98 8.26
N VAL A 122 24.27 -4.83 7.69
CA VAL A 122 23.70 -4.63 6.35
C VAL A 122 22.83 -3.39 6.35
N ASN A 123 21.92 -3.26 7.32
CA ASN A 123 21.05 -2.09 7.44
C ASN A 123 21.86 -0.79 7.62
N ARG A 124 22.90 -0.82 8.45
CA ARG A 124 23.80 0.31 8.64
C ARG A 124 24.49 0.72 7.33
N LYS A 125 24.96 -0.24 6.53
CA LYS A 125 25.56 0.04 5.22
C LYS A 125 24.55 0.65 4.26
N LYS A 126 23.33 0.13 4.19
CA LYS A 126 22.24 0.66 3.34
C LYS A 126 21.91 2.10 3.72
N ILE A 127 21.74 2.40 5.00
CA ILE A 127 21.46 3.76 5.49
C ILE A 127 22.61 4.71 5.17
N LYS A 128 23.88 4.29 5.39
CA LYS A 128 25.04 5.12 5.07
C LYS A 128 25.20 5.44 3.59
N SER A 129 24.73 4.54 2.70
CA SER A 129 24.77 4.72 1.26
C SER A 129 23.50 5.36 0.68
N ALA A 130 22.52 5.67 1.53
CA ALA A 130 21.28 6.28 1.08
C ALA A 130 21.51 7.65 0.46
N VAL A 131 20.70 8.00 -0.54
CA VAL A 131 20.72 9.33 -1.14
C VAL A 131 20.23 10.33 -0.11
N THR A 132 21.07 11.31 0.22
CA THR A 132 20.79 12.40 1.15
C THR A 132 20.84 13.74 0.42
N ASP A 133 20.25 14.76 1.00
CA ASP A 133 20.44 16.12 0.51
C ASP A 133 21.81 16.70 0.93
N MET A 134 22.11 17.89 0.42
CA MET A 134 23.37 18.60 0.71
C MET A 134 23.30 19.51 1.95
N GLY A 135 22.19 19.54 2.65
CA GLY A 135 22.04 20.38 3.84
C GLY A 135 22.70 19.76 5.08
N LYS A 136 22.99 20.61 6.07
CA LYS A 136 23.62 20.21 7.33
C LYS A 136 22.63 20.02 8.49
N GLU A 137 21.33 20.21 8.24
CA GLU A 137 20.30 20.16 9.26
C GLU A 137 19.50 18.86 9.18
N VAL A 138 19.23 18.25 10.32
CA VAL A 138 18.30 17.13 10.43
C VAL A 138 16.89 17.69 10.48
N ARG A 139 16.16 17.66 9.36
CA ARG A 139 14.77 18.09 9.29
C ARG A 139 13.95 17.15 8.42
N PHE A 140 12.68 17.02 8.73
CA PHE A 140 11.73 16.35 7.87
C PHE A 140 11.08 17.41 6.96
N ASP A 141 11.24 17.27 5.65
CA ASP A 141 10.61 18.14 4.66
C ASP A 141 9.67 17.32 3.76
N GLU A 142 8.37 17.58 3.90
CA GLU A 142 7.34 16.88 3.10
C GLU A 142 7.40 17.25 1.60
N LYS A 143 7.90 18.45 1.27
CA LYS A 143 7.96 18.93 -0.12
C LYS A 143 9.11 18.32 -0.88
N GLU A 144 10.24 18.17 -0.23
CA GLU A 144 11.44 17.57 -0.83
C GLU A 144 11.44 16.04 -0.77
N LYS A 145 10.46 15.42 -0.08
CA LYS A 145 10.29 13.95 0.06
C LYS A 145 11.52 13.22 0.60
N ILE A 146 12.42 13.93 1.23
CA ILE A 146 13.66 13.37 1.77
C ILE A 146 13.50 13.30 3.29
N GLY A 147 13.38 12.05 3.81
CA GLY A 147 13.58 11.78 5.22
C GLY A 147 15.07 11.62 5.46
N ARG A 148 15.67 12.53 6.22
CA ARG A 148 17.08 12.43 6.53
C ARG A 148 17.33 11.52 7.72
N ALA A 149 18.17 10.52 7.52
CA ALA A 149 18.92 9.91 8.61
C ALA A 149 20.36 10.44 8.52
N HIS A 150 20.71 11.39 9.36
CA HIS A 150 22.11 11.62 9.67
C HIS A 150 22.52 10.62 10.75
N VAL A 151 23.48 9.78 10.44
CA VAL A 151 24.22 8.97 11.41
C VAL A 151 25.58 9.61 11.61
#